data_6750856575a633069af092548bae823c
#
_entry.id   6750856575a633069af092548bae823c
#
_cell.length_a   1.000
_cell.length_b   1.000
_cell.length_c   1.000
_cell.angle_alpha   90.00
_cell.angle_beta   90.00
_cell.angle_gamma   90.00
#
_symmetry.space_group_name_H-M   'P 1'
#
loop_
_entity.id
_entity.type
_entity.pdbx_description
1 polymer ?
#
loop_
_entity_poly.entity_id
_entity_poly.type
_entity_poly.pdbx_seq_one_letter_code
_entity_poly.pdbx_strand_id
1 'polypeptide(L)'
;MNILIIVAAALIFAGTVALVIYNRRKLKRTFDSLEKMLNQAIEGNFTADSFDETRFSRLEATLEEYLSSASISAQNVKNEKDKLKELISDISHQTKTPIANLVLYGELLEGTELTSEQKSNVKAIQTQTEKLRFLIDSLVKLSRLESGIIQLDRKNTQVFPILQNVVEQVRERAAAKGLQLILNETAATAAIDSKWTQEAIFNIVDNAVKYTDKGSISISATEFDMFVCVDISDTGKGIPEEDQAKIFGRFYRGSSTKSEEGQ
;
A
#
# COMPACT_ATOMS: atom_id res chain seq x y z
N MET A 1 12.34 27.28 78.49
CA MET A 1 11.24 27.43 77.52
C MET A 1 11.71 27.36 76.06
N ASN A 2 12.82 27.98 75.67
CA ASN A 2 13.32 28.05 74.26
C ASN A 2 13.81 26.69 73.72
N ILE A 3 14.42 25.81 74.54
CA ILE A 3 14.93 24.52 74.09
C ILE A 3 13.80 23.58 73.68
N LEU A 4 12.67 23.60 74.41
CA LEU A 4 11.51 22.71 74.13
C LEU A 4 10.84 23.10 72.80
N ILE A 5 10.79 24.43 72.48
CA ILE A 5 10.25 24.96 71.23
C ILE A 5 11.16 24.57 70.05
N ILE A 6 12.48 24.64 70.21
CA ILE A 6 13.44 24.25 69.18
C ILE A 6 13.35 22.75 68.87
N VAL A 7 13.23 21.91 69.91
CA VAL A 7 13.07 20.44 69.74
C VAL A 7 11.75 20.15 69.02
N ALA A 8 10.66 20.80 69.40
CA ALA A 8 9.37 20.61 68.75
C ALA A 8 9.41 21.01 67.27
N ALA A 9 10.04 22.15 66.95
CA ALA A 9 10.20 22.62 65.57
C ALA A 9 11.06 21.65 64.70
N ALA A 10 12.13 21.11 65.30
CA ALA A 10 13.00 20.14 64.64
C ALA A 10 12.24 18.80 64.34
N LEU A 11 11.38 18.36 65.25
CA LEU A 11 10.55 17.15 65.07
C LEU A 11 9.51 17.38 63.98
N ILE A 12 8.84 18.53 63.96
CA ILE A 12 7.88 18.87 62.90
C ILE A 12 8.58 18.95 61.55
N PHE A 13 9.75 19.59 61.46
CA PHE A 13 10.54 19.66 60.23
C PHE A 13 11.00 18.29 59.74
N ALA A 14 11.49 17.44 60.66
CA ALA A 14 11.86 16.02 60.32
C ALA A 14 10.63 15.23 59.82
N GLY A 15 9.48 15.40 60.46
CA GLY A 15 8.21 14.78 60.04
C GLY A 15 7.75 15.24 58.65
N THR A 16 7.83 16.53 58.35
CA THR A 16 7.49 17.07 57.02
C THR A 16 8.45 16.63 55.94
N VAL A 17 9.76 16.56 56.21
CA VAL A 17 10.76 16.02 55.29
C VAL A 17 10.51 14.54 55.03
N ALA A 18 10.25 13.76 56.07
CA ALA A 18 9.91 12.34 55.93
C ALA A 18 8.64 12.11 55.08
N LEU A 19 7.61 12.93 55.31
CA LEU A 19 6.36 12.87 54.53
C LEU A 19 6.59 13.21 53.04
N VAL A 20 7.40 14.26 52.77
CA VAL A 20 7.74 14.63 51.37
C VAL A 20 8.53 13.53 50.67
N ILE A 21 9.51 12.93 51.38
CA ILE A 21 10.29 11.80 50.84
C ILE A 21 9.38 10.58 50.57
N TYR A 22 8.48 10.27 51.49
CA TYR A 22 7.51 9.19 51.32
C TYR A 22 6.61 9.41 50.09
N ASN A 23 6.03 10.62 49.96
CA ASN A 23 5.18 10.95 48.86
C ASN A 23 5.93 10.96 47.50
N ARG A 24 7.18 11.45 47.48
CA ARG A 24 8.02 11.39 46.26
C ARG A 24 8.33 9.93 45.86
N ARG A 25 8.67 9.07 46.84
CA ARG A 25 8.93 7.66 46.54
C ARG A 25 7.68 6.94 46.05
N LYS A 26 6.53 7.24 46.63
CA LYS A 26 5.25 6.67 46.22
C LYS A 26 4.92 7.10 44.81
N LEU A 27 5.06 8.40 44.49
CA LEU A 27 4.79 8.96 43.15
C LEU A 27 5.74 8.34 42.10
N LYS A 28 7.04 8.23 42.43
CA LYS A 28 8.02 7.64 41.52
C LYS A 28 7.67 6.18 41.19
N ARG A 29 7.36 5.37 42.19
CA ARG A 29 6.95 3.96 41.97
C ARG A 29 5.75 3.84 41.06
N THR A 30 4.82 4.78 41.19
CA THR A 30 3.62 4.88 40.37
C THR A 30 3.93 5.15 38.90
N PHE A 31 4.83 6.14 38.65
CA PHE A 31 5.25 6.44 37.28
C PHE A 31 6.06 5.28 36.66
N ASP A 32 6.96 4.66 37.43
CA ASP A 32 7.75 3.50 36.99
C ASP A 32 6.83 2.32 36.59
N SER A 33 5.74 2.10 37.36
CA SER A 33 4.72 1.08 37.01
C SER A 33 3.97 1.37 35.73
N LEU A 34 3.51 2.63 35.55
CA LEU A 34 2.83 3.05 34.30
C LEU A 34 3.74 2.93 33.07
N GLU A 35 5.00 3.35 33.20
CA GLU A 35 5.99 3.24 32.12
C GLU A 35 6.22 1.77 31.74
N LYS A 36 6.35 0.88 32.73
CA LYS A 36 6.48 -0.56 32.52
C LYS A 36 5.25 -1.14 31.79
N MET A 37 4.04 -0.76 32.22
CA MET A 37 2.78 -1.19 31.57
C MET A 37 2.69 -0.73 30.11
N LEU A 38 3.03 0.54 29.84
CA LEU A 38 3.04 1.08 28.49
C LEU A 38 4.04 0.35 27.58
N ASN A 39 5.24 0.09 28.08
CA ASN A 39 6.27 -0.61 27.31
C ASN A 39 5.85 -2.06 27.02
N GLN A 40 5.28 -2.78 28.01
CA GLN A 40 4.74 -4.13 27.80
C GLN A 40 3.57 -4.16 26.81
N ALA A 41 2.72 -3.12 26.81
CA ALA A 41 1.64 -3.01 25.84
C ALA A 41 2.16 -2.79 24.40
N ILE A 42 3.23 -1.98 24.24
CA ILE A 42 3.90 -1.76 22.95
C ILE A 42 4.53 -3.07 22.43
N GLU A 43 5.08 -3.90 23.33
CA GLU A 43 5.70 -5.19 22.98
C GLU A 43 4.67 -6.32 22.79
N GLY A 44 3.38 -6.07 23.05
CA GLY A 44 2.32 -7.06 22.91
C GLY A 44 2.25 -8.12 24.03
N ASN A 45 3.05 -7.95 25.11
CA ASN A 45 3.18 -8.90 26.24
C ASN A 45 2.69 -8.25 27.54
N PHE A 46 1.41 -7.95 27.62
CA PHE A 46 0.85 -7.25 28.76
C PHE A 46 0.43 -8.22 29.88
N THR A 47 0.93 -8.01 31.13
CA THR A 47 0.52 -8.75 32.35
C THR A 47 0.41 -7.78 33.54
N ALA A 48 -0.70 -7.82 34.26
CA ALA A 48 -0.90 -7.01 35.48
C ALA A 48 -0.21 -7.63 36.71
N ASP A 49 0.63 -6.86 37.37
CA ASP A 49 1.52 -7.37 38.45
C ASP A 49 1.05 -7.09 39.89
N SER A 50 0.05 -6.25 40.18
CA SER A 50 -0.49 -6.08 41.56
C SER A 50 -1.74 -5.21 41.68
N PHE A 51 -2.69 -5.64 42.50
CA PHE A 51 -3.89 -4.88 42.88
C PHE A 51 -3.71 -4.31 44.30
N ASP A 52 -3.71 -2.98 44.42
CA ASP A 52 -3.86 -2.26 45.69
C ASP A 52 -5.11 -1.35 45.58
N GLU A 53 -5.97 -1.34 46.67
CA GLU A 53 -7.36 -0.74 46.64
C GLU A 53 -7.45 0.79 46.52
N THR A 54 -6.46 1.44 45.93
CA THR A 54 -6.45 2.90 45.80
C THR A 54 -7.11 3.35 44.49
N ARG A 55 -7.48 4.67 44.38
CA ARG A 55 -7.97 5.29 43.13
C ARG A 55 -7.03 5.07 41.94
N PHE A 56 -5.77 4.78 42.24
CA PHE A 56 -4.74 4.52 41.28
C PHE A 56 -4.91 3.13 40.65
N SER A 57 -5.22 2.11 41.45
CA SER A 57 -5.53 0.75 40.95
C SER A 57 -6.72 0.71 40.00
N ARG A 58 -7.70 1.60 40.19
CA ARG A 58 -8.81 1.72 39.23
C ARG A 58 -8.35 2.27 37.89
N LEU A 59 -7.42 3.26 37.90
CA LEU A 59 -6.86 3.80 36.67
C LEU A 59 -6.00 2.76 35.94
N GLU A 60 -5.19 2.02 36.70
CA GLU A 60 -4.40 0.90 36.17
C GLU A 60 -5.29 -0.16 35.54
N ALA A 61 -6.34 -0.61 36.23
CA ALA A 61 -7.28 -1.61 35.72
C ALA A 61 -8.03 -1.11 34.46
N THR A 62 -8.45 0.16 34.44
CA THR A 62 -9.12 0.74 33.26
C THR A 62 -8.15 0.86 32.08
N LEU A 63 -6.89 1.24 32.32
CA LEU A 63 -5.86 1.31 31.28
C LEU A 63 -5.52 -0.07 30.74
N GLU A 64 -5.42 -1.08 31.63
CA GLU A 64 -5.23 -2.48 31.27
C GLU A 64 -6.34 -2.99 30.35
N GLU A 65 -7.59 -2.78 30.76
CA GLU A 65 -8.76 -3.18 29.97
C GLU A 65 -8.74 -2.52 28.58
N TYR A 66 -8.42 -1.21 28.52
CA TYR A 66 -8.33 -0.47 27.26
C TYR A 66 -7.20 -0.99 26.37
N LEU A 67 -6.00 -1.18 26.92
CA LEU A 67 -4.84 -1.67 26.15
C LEU A 67 -5.03 -3.12 25.69
N SER A 68 -5.60 -3.97 26.54
CA SER A 68 -5.97 -5.35 26.18
C SER A 68 -7.01 -5.36 25.06
N SER A 69 -8.06 -4.57 25.18
CA SER A 69 -9.10 -4.44 24.15
C SER A 69 -8.52 -3.91 22.82
N ALA A 70 -7.64 -2.89 22.89
CA ALA A 70 -6.98 -2.34 21.71
C ALA A 70 -6.06 -3.39 21.05
N SER A 71 -5.31 -4.15 21.84
CA SER A 71 -4.44 -5.23 21.34
C SER A 71 -5.26 -6.34 20.67
N ILE A 72 -6.35 -6.79 21.29
CA ILE A 72 -7.26 -7.79 20.71
C ILE A 72 -7.87 -7.26 19.41
N SER A 73 -8.30 -6.00 19.38
CA SER A 73 -8.86 -5.38 18.18
C SER A 73 -7.83 -5.31 17.04
N ALA A 74 -6.61 -4.89 17.34
CA ALA A 74 -5.51 -4.86 16.38
C ALA A 74 -5.18 -6.27 15.83
N GLN A 75 -5.17 -7.27 16.70
CA GLN A 75 -4.95 -8.67 16.31
C GLN A 75 -6.10 -9.21 15.43
N ASN A 76 -7.35 -8.88 15.75
CA ASN A 76 -8.51 -9.26 14.95
C ASN A 76 -8.44 -8.65 13.54
N VAL A 77 -8.14 -7.35 13.43
CA VAL A 77 -7.94 -6.67 12.15
C VAL A 77 -6.82 -7.33 11.35
N LYS A 78 -5.71 -7.69 12.00
CA LYS A 78 -4.62 -8.42 11.35
C LYS A 78 -5.07 -9.80 10.84
N ASN A 79 -5.78 -10.55 11.67
CA ASN A 79 -6.27 -11.88 11.31
C ASN A 79 -7.29 -11.82 10.15
N GLU A 80 -8.20 -10.85 10.15
CA GLU A 80 -9.14 -10.62 9.04
C GLU A 80 -8.41 -10.25 7.75
N LYS A 81 -7.40 -9.39 7.85
CA LYS A 81 -6.55 -9.04 6.72
C LYS A 81 -5.83 -10.28 6.15
N ASP A 82 -5.31 -11.16 7.01
CA ASP A 82 -4.61 -12.36 6.57
C ASP A 82 -5.56 -13.39 5.93
N LYS A 83 -6.77 -13.58 6.49
CA LYS A 83 -7.84 -14.39 5.86
C LYS A 83 -8.26 -13.86 4.48
N LEU A 84 -8.38 -12.53 4.36
CA LEU A 84 -8.72 -11.91 3.07
C LEU A 84 -7.63 -12.15 2.01
N LYS A 85 -6.35 -12.11 2.42
CA LYS A 85 -5.21 -12.46 1.53
C LYS A 85 -5.28 -13.89 1.03
N GLU A 86 -5.50 -14.84 1.94
CA GLU A 86 -5.63 -16.25 1.62
C GLU A 86 -6.77 -16.47 0.62
N LEU A 87 -7.95 -15.90 0.91
CA LEU A 87 -9.11 -15.98 0.02
C LEU A 87 -8.80 -15.40 -1.38
N ILE A 88 -8.14 -14.26 -1.48
CA ILE A 88 -7.79 -13.66 -2.78
C ILE A 88 -6.75 -14.52 -3.51
N SER A 89 -5.80 -15.11 -2.80
CA SER A 89 -4.84 -16.05 -3.39
C SER A 89 -5.54 -17.30 -3.95
N ASP A 90 -6.46 -17.86 -3.20
CA ASP A 90 -7.22 -19.04 -3.60
C ASP A 90 -8.12 -18.74 -4.81
N ILE A 91 -8.85 -17.63 -4.79
CA ILE A 91 -9.65 -17.18 -5.94
C ILE A 91 -8.76 -17.03 -7.18
N SER A 92 -7.56 -16.44 -7.01
CA SER A 92 -6.62 -16.29 -8.13
C SER A 92 -6.22 -17.64 -8.72
N HIS A 93 -5.83 -18.59 -7.88
CA HIS A 93 -5.42 -19.91 -8.34
C HIS A 93 -6.58 -20.69 -8.98
N GLN A 94 -7.76 -20.64 -8.37
CA GLN A 94 -8.94 -21.35 -8.86
C GLN A 94 -9.55 -20.74 -10.14
N THR A 95 -9.35 -19.43 -10.37
CA THR A 95 -9.86 -18.76 -11.58
C THR A 95 -8.88 -18.80 -12.75
N LYS A 96 -7.58 -18.91 -12.51
CA LYS A 96 -6.57 -18.99 -13.59
C LYS A 96 -6.79 -20.19 -14.51
N THR A 97 -7.10 -21.33 -13.97
CA THR A 97 -7.32 -22.56 -14.76
C THR A 97 -8.51 -22.46 -15.70
N PRO A 98 -9.74 -22.10 -15.25
CA PRO A 98 -10.86 -21.94 -16.18
C PRO A 98 -10.65 -20.83 -17.21
N ILE A 99 -9.98 -19.73 -16.84
CA ILE A 99 -9.65 -18.68 -17.78
C ILE A 99 -8.67 -19.17 -18.85
N ALA A 100 -7.60 -19.90 -18.46
CA ALA A 100 -6.67 -20.48 -19.42
C ALA A 100 -7.37 -21.44 -20.38
N ASN A 101 -8.32 -22.23 -19.90
CA ASN A 101 -9.12 -23.12 -20.74
C ASN A 101 -10.02 -22.32 -21.71
N LEU A 102 -10.62 -21.21 -21.28
CA LEU A 102 -11.43 -20.35 -22.17
C LEU A 102 -10.57 -19.73 -23.28
N VAL A 103 -9.35 -19.27 -22.94
CA VAL A 103 -8.39 -18.77 -23.96
C VAL A 103 -8.06 -19.89 -24.95
N LEU A 104 -7.69 -21.08 -24.46
CA LEU A 104 -7.35 -22.23 -25.30
C LEU A 104 -8.50 -22.63 -26.23
N TYR A 105 -9.71 -22.74 -25.70
CA TYR A 105 -10.89 -23.09 -26.52
C TYR A 105 -11.22 -22.00 -27.55
N GLY A 106 -11.01 -20.72 -27.19
CA GLY A 106 -11.13 -19.61 -28.14
C GLY A 106 -10.15 -19.74 -29.31
N GLU A 107 -8.88 -20.04 -29.03
CA GLU A 107 -7.83 -20.26 -30.04
C GLU A 107 -8.13 -21.50 -30.92
N LEU A 108 -8.58 -22.59 -30.31
CA LEU A 108 -8.97 -23.79 -31.05
C LEU A 108 -10.17 -23.53 -32.00
N LEU A 109 -11.14 -22.75 -31.56
CA LEU A 109 -12.29 -22.35 -32.40
C LEU A 109 -11.88 -21.50 -33.58
N GLU A 110 -10.93 -20.56 -33.38
CA GLU A 110 -10.41 -19.75 -34.50
C GLU A 110 -9.73 -20.57 -35.59
N GLY A 111 -9.16 -21.72 -35.23
CA GLY A 111 -8.56 -22.69 -36.18
C GLY A 111 -9.57 -23.49 -36.95
N THR A 112 -10.87 -23.34 -36.72
CA THR A 112 -11.95 -24.10 -37.44
C THR A 112 -12.65 -23.22 -38.48
N GLU A 113 -13.41 -23.85 -39.37
CA GLU A 113 -14.26 -23.14 -40.32
C GLU A 113 -15.45 -22.52 -39.58
N LEU A 114 -15.44 -21.21 -39.37
CA LEU A 114 -16.49 -20.45 -38.70
C LEU A 114 -17.17 -19.49 -39.68
N THR A 115 -18.47 -19.28 -39.52
CA THR A 115 -19.20 -18.19 -40.17
C THR A 115 -18.71 -16.84 -39.65
N SER A 116 -18.98 -15.75 -40.38
CA SER A 116 -18.59 -14.39 -39.96
C SER A 116 -19.16 -14.00 -38.58
N GLU A 117 -20.40 -14.41 -38.32
CA GLU A 117 -21.05 -14.19 -37.02
C GLU A 117 -20.37 -14.97 -35.89
N GLN A 118 -20.06 -16.26 -36.12
CA GLN A 118 -19.35 -17.09 -35.15
C GLN A 118 -17.95 -16.55 -34.84
N LYS A 119 -17.20 -16.09 -35.84
CA LYS A 119 -15.90 -15.43 -35.66
C LYS A 119 -16.01 -14.19 -34.77
N SER A 120 -17.04 -13.36 -35.02
CA SER A 120 -17.30 -12.17 -34.19
C SER A 120 -17.57 -12.55 -32.73
N ASN A 121 -18.40 -13.57 -32.51
CA ASN A 121 -18.74 -14.06 -31.17
C ASN A 121 -17.51 -14.65 -30.43
N VAL A 122 -16.70 -15.45 -31.12
CA VAL A 122 -15.45 -16.00 -30.54
C VAL A 122 -14.50 -14.90 -30.15
N LYS A 123 -14.30 -13.90 -31.00
CA LYS A 123 -13.46 -12.75 -30.72
C LYS A 123 -13.97 -11.94 -29.52
N ALA A 124 -15.29 -11.75 -29.42
CA ALA A 124 -15.90 -11.10 -28.26
C ALA A 124 -15.65 -11.87 -26.96
N ILE A 125 -15.81 -13.22 -26.98
CA ILE A 125 -15.52 -14.06 -25.83
C ILE A 125 -14.05 -13.98 -25.42
N GLN A 126 -13.12 -14.07 -26.36
CA GLN A 126 -11.69 -13.94 -26.10
C GLN A 126 -11.37 -12.58 -25.46
N THR A 127 -11.90 -11.50 -26.00
CA THR A 127 -11.72 -10.14 -25.46
C THR A 127 -12.21 -10.04 -24.03
N GLN A 128 -13.39 -10.60 -23.71
CA GLN A 128 -13.90 -10.58 -22.33
C GLN A 128 -13.10 -11.49 -21.40
N THR A 129 -12.59 -12.61 -21.89
CA THR A 129 -11.74 -13.55 -21.13
C THR A 129 -10.40 -12.88 -20.77
N GLU A 130 -9.76 -12.18 -21.71
CA GLU A 130 -8.54 -11.43 -21.46
C GLU A 130 -8.77 -10.30 -20.44
N LYS A 131 -9.89 -9.61 -20.55
CA LYS A 131 -10.28 -8.57 -19.59
C LYS A 131 -10.47 -9.14 -18.19
N LEU A 132 -11.12 -10.30 -18.06
CA LEU A 132 -11.31 -11.00 -16.79
C LEU A 132 -9.95 -11.44 -16.20
N ARG A 133 -9.06 -11.99 -17.03
CA ARG A 133 -7.69 -12.36 -16.63
C ARG A 133 -6.95 -11.16 -16.05
N PHE A 134 -6.98 -10.04 -16.75
CA PHE A 134 -6.34 -8.79 -16.31
C PHE A 134 -6.89 -8.32 -14.95
N LEU A 135 -8.21 -8.35 -14.76
CA LEU A 135 -8.85 -7.91 -13.51
C LEU A 135 -8.43 -8.79 -12.33
N ILE A 136 -8.38 -10.10 -12.51
CA ILE A 136 -7.98 -11.04 -11.47
C ILE A 136 -6.49 -10.87 -11.13
N ASP A 137 -5.62 -10.78 -12.12
CA ASP A 137 -4.19 -10.58 -11.89
C ASP A 137 -3.93 -9.23 -11.19
N SER A 138 -4.68 -8.18 -11.54
CA SER A 138 -4.60 -6.88 -10.88
C SER A 138 -5.07 -6.94 -9.43
N LEU A 139 -6.18 -7.64 -9.14
CA LEU A 139 -6.69 -7.84 -7.78
C LEU A 139 -5.68 -8.56 -6.89
N VAL A 140 -5.05 -9.62 -7.42
CA VAL A 140 -4.02 -10.38 -6.70
C VAL A 140 -2.76 -9.55 -6.44
N LYS A 141 -2.28 -8.81 -7.44
CA LYS A 141 -1.15 -7.90 -7.29
C LYS A 141 -1.44 -6.86 -6.19
N LEU A 142 -2.62 -6.24 -6.24
CA LEU A 142 -3.07 -5.26 -5.27
C LEU A 142 -3.13 -5.84 -3.86
N SER A 143 -3.75 -7.01 -3.69
CA SER A 143 -3.83 -7.70 -2.40
C SER A 143 -2.45 -7.99 -1.81
N ARG A 144 -1.50 -8.44 -2.62
CA ARG A 144 -0.12 -8.69 -2.19
C ARG A 144 0.63 -7.41 -1.81
N LEU A 145 0.39 -6.30 -2.51
CA LEU A 145 0.95 -4.99 -2.16
C LEU A 145 0.40 -4.47 -0.83
N GLU A 146 -0.93 -4.50 -0.65
CA GLU A 146 -1.59 -4.03 0.57
C GLU A 146 -1.27 -4.85 1.81
N SER A 147 -1.01 -6.13 1.59
CA SER A 147 -0.65 -7.02 2.68
C SER A 147 0.78 -6.83 3.18
N GLY A 148 1.63 -6.10 2.44
CA GLY A 148 3.05 -5.98 2.75
C GLY A 148 3.86 -7.27 2.52
N ILE A 149 3.27 -8.26 1.82
CA ILE A 149 3.98 -9.49 1.41
C ILE A 149 5.09 -9.14 0.41
N ILE A 150 4.85 -8.13 -0.42
CA ILE A 150 5.86 -7.66 -1.36
C ILE A 150 6.85 -6.80 -0.60
N GLN A 151 7.99 -7.38 -0.29
CA GLN A 151 9.15 -6.64 0.19
C GLN A 151 9.92 -6.14 -1.02
N LEU A 152 10.11 -4.80 -1.10
CA LEU A 152 10.87 -4.19 -2.18
C LEU A 152 12.36 -4.45 -1.96
N ASP A 153 13.01 -5.08 -2.94
CA ASP A 153 14.48 -5.25 -3.00
C ASP A 153 15.11 -4.01 -3.65
N ARG A 154 15.31 -2.97 -2.84
CA ARG A 154 15.86 -1.69 -3.31
C ARG A 154 17.37 -1.79 -3.50
N LYS A 155 17.82 -1.56 -4.73
CA LYS A 155 19.23 -1.49 -5.09
C LYS A 155 19.52 -0.21 -5.85
N ASN A 156 20.74 0.31 -5.72
CA ASN A 156 21.15 1.44 -6.53
C ASN A 156 21.21 0.99 -8.00
N THR A 157 20.27 1.51 -8.80
CA THR A 157 20.00 1.03 -10.16
C THR A 157 19.97 2.21 -11.12
N GLN A 158 20.55 2.04 -12.31
CA GLN A 158 20.40 3.00 -13.40
C GLN A 158 18.96 3.02 -13.90
N VAL A 159 18.40 4.21 -14.03
CA VAL A 159 17.00 4.39 -14.44
C VAL A 159 16.80 4.17 -15.94
N PHE A 160 17.77 4.57 -16.77
CA PHE A 160 17.66 4.54 -18.22
C PHE A 160 17.34 3.14 -18.80
N PRO A 161 18.01 2.03 -18.40
CA PRO A 161 17.66 0.70 -18.89
C PRO A 161 16.20 0.29 -18.58
N ILE A 162 15.66 0.76 -17.44
CA ILE A 162 14.26 0.50 -17.09
C ILE A 162 13.33 1.22 -18.06
N LEU A 163 13.61 2.51 -18.36
CA LEU A 163 12.84 3.29 -19.30
C LEU A 163 12.92 2.70 -20.73
N GLN A 164 14.10 2.24 -21.16
CA GLN A 164 14.26 1.57 -22.45
C GLN A 164 13.39 0.31 -22.56
N ASN A 165 13.40 -0.53 -21.51
CA ASN A 165 12.59 -1.75 -21.47
C ASN A 165 11.09 -1.43 -21.56
N VAL A 166 10.63 -0.37 -20.89
CA VAL A 166 9.22 0.05 -20.95
C VAL A 166 8.85 0.55 -22.35
N VAL A 167 9.71 1.39 -22.97
CA VAL A 167 9.49 1.88 -24.32
C VAL A 167 9.41 0.73 -25.33
N GLU A 168 10.29 -0.28 -25.20
CA GLU A 168 10.28 -1.45 -26.08
C GLU A 168 8.99 -2.25 -25.97
N GLN A 169 8.43 -2.43 -24.75
CA GLN A 169 7.17 -3.14 -24.53
C GLN A 169 5.95 -2.48 -25.18
N VAL A 170 5.96 -1.16 -25.37
CA VAL A 170 4.85 -0.42 -25.99
C VAL A 170 5.09 -0.06 -27.45
N ARG A 171 6.28 -0.30 -27.98
CA ARG A 171 6.74 0.12 -29.32
C ARG A 171 5.78 -0.28 -30.43
N GLU A 172 5.41 -1.55 -30.50
CA GLU A 172 4.53 -2.07 -31.55
C GLU A 172 3.14 -1.41 -31.52
N ARG A 173 2.59 -1.23 -30.31
CA ARG A 173 1.26 -0.61 -30.13
C ARG A 173 1.29 0.88 -30.47
N ALA A 174 2.36 1.58 -30.09
CA ALA A 174 2.55 2.97 -30.47
C ALA A 174 2.72 3.13 -31.98
N ALA A 175 3.53 2.25 -32.62
CA ALA A 175 3.72 2.25 -34.06
C ALA A 175 2.43 1.98 -34.84
N ALA A 176 1.60 1.02 -34.36
CA ALA A 176 0.28 0.74 -34.97
C ALA A 176 -0.66 1.94 -34.96
N LYS A 177 -0.52 2.87 -34.00
CA LYS A 177 -1.24 4.14 -33.92
C LYS A 177 -0.52 5.30 -34.59
N GLY A 178 0.69 5.10 -35.09
CA GLY A 178 1.52 6.17 -35.69
C GLY A 178 2.02 7.19 -34.65
N LEU A 179 2.15 6.79 -33.39
CA LEU A 179 2.65 7.64 -32.31
C LEU A 179 4.17 7.68 -32.31
N GLN A 180 4.74 8.86 -32.05
CA GLN A 180 6.17 9.04 -31.88
C GLN A 180 6.55 8.80 -30.41
N LEU A 181 7.42 7.86 -30.12
CA LEU A 181 8.01 7.63 -28.80
C LEU A 181 9.36 8.34 -28.70
N ILE A 182 9.49 9.26 -27.74
CA ILE A 182 10.70 10.04 -27.49
C ILE A 182 11.24 9.65 -26.11
N LEU A 183 12.41 9.05 -26.08
CA LEU A 183 13.11 8.69 -24.84
C LEU A 183 14.39 9.50 -24.71
N ASN A 184 14.46 10.33 -23.68
CA ASN A 184 15.67 11.11 -23.39
C ASN A 184 16.67 10.28 -22.59
N GLU A 185 17.93 10.31 -22.99
CA GLU A 185 19.01 9.64 -22.26
C GLU A 185 19.22 10.30 -20.89
N THR A 186 19.56 9.48 -19.89
CA THR A 186 19.88 9.92 -18.54
C THR A 186 20.91 8.99 -17.91
N ALA A 187 21.80 9.58 -17.09
CA ALA A 187 22.73 8.84 -16.24
C ALA A 187 22.19 8.64 -14.82
N ALA A 188 20.95 9.09 -14.55
CA ALA A 188 20.34 9.07 -13.22
C ALA A 188 20.33 7.67 -12.61
N THR A 189 20.65 7.61 -11.31
CA THR A 189 20.60 6.39 -10.50
C THR A 189 19.73 6.59 -9.27
N ALA A 190 18.99 5.53 -8.88
CA ALA A 190 18.10 5.59 -7.71
C ALA A 190 18.10 4.26 -6.95
N ALA A 191 17.86 4.34 -5.64
CA ALA A 191 17.66 3.17 -4.78
C ALA A 191 16.23 2.61 -4.97
N ILE A 192 16.04 1.77 -5.97
CA ILE A 192 14.75 1.27 -6.43
C ILE A 192 14.74 -0.26 -6.60
N ASP A 193 13.56 -0.85 -6.54
CA ASP A 193 13.29 -2.19 -7.02
C ASP A 193 12.98 -2.11 -8.53
N SER A 194 13.89 -2.62 -9.35
CA SER A 194 13.81 -2.51 -10.83
C SER A 194 12.49 -3.06 -11.37
N LYS A 195 12.03 -4.21 -10.84
CA LYS A 195 10.82 -4.89 -11.31
C LYS A 195 9.57 -4.06 -11.04
N TRP A 196 9.40 -3.60 -9.81
CA TRP A 196 8.22 -2.84 -9.41
C TRP A 196 8.22 -1.43 -9.97
N THR A 197 9.40 -0.81 -10.10
CA THR A 197 9.55 0.49 -10.76
C THR A 197 9.21 0.40 -12.24
N GLN A 198 9.71 -0.63 -12.94
CA GLN A 198 9.36 -0.88 -14.33
C GLN A 198 7.86 -1.09 -14.54
N GLU A 199 7.20 -1.88 -13.68
CA GLU A 199 5.75 -2.10 -13.71
C GLU A 199 4.97 -0.78 -13.52
N ALA A 200 5.40 0.07 -12.57
CA ALA A 200 4.75 1.35 -12.32
C ALA A 200 4.87 2.30 -13.53
N ILE A 201 6.07 2.43 -14.09
CA ILE A 201 6.33 3.26 -15.27
C ILE A 201 5.57 2.71 -16.48
N PHE A 202 5.60 1.39 -16.70
CA PHE A 202 4.87 0.74 -17.78
C PHE A 202 3.38 1.06 -17.75
N ASN A 203 2.74 1.01 -16.59
CA ASN A 203 1.31 1.32 -16.44
C ASN A 203 0.98 2.77 -16.88
N ILE A 204 1.88 3.72 -16.60
CA ILE A 204 1.68 5.12 -17.02
C ILE A 204 1.90 5.27 -18.52
N VAL A 205 2.98 4.68 -19.05
CA VAL A 205 3.30 4.76 -20.50
C VAL A 205 2.25 4.01 -21.32
N ASP A 206 1.74 2.87 -20.86
CA ASP A 206 0.68 2.13 -21.51
C ASP A 206 -0.62 2.93 -21.59
N ASN A 207 -0.96 3.64 -20.50
CA ASN A 207 -2.08 4.58 -20.51
C ASN A 207 -1.85 5.72 -21.51
N ALA A 208 -0.64 6.30 -21.57
CA ALA A 208 -0.32 7.34 -22.55
C ALA A 208 -0.53 6.83 -23.99
N VAL A 209 -0.03 5.61 -24.32
CA VAL A 209 -0.26 5.00 -25.64
C VAL A 209 -1.75 4.73 -25.90
N LYS A 210 -2.48 4.28 -24.90
CA LYS A 210 -3.91 3.96 -25.01
C LYS A 210 -4.75 5.20 -25.31
N TYR A 211 -4.51 6.31 -24.62
CA TYR A 211 -5.34 7.51 -24.66
C TYR A 211 -4.81 8.62 -25.59
N THR A 212 -3.73 8.36 -26.32
CA THR A 212 -3.23 9.23 -27.39
C THR A 212 -3.58 8.62 -28.74
N ASP A 213 -4.33 9.34 -29.55
CA ASP A 213 -4.71 8.89 -30.91
C ASP A 213 -3.66 9.28 -31.94
N LYS A 214 -3.08 10.48 -31.82
CA LYS A 214 -2.05 11.02 -32.71
C LYS A 214 -1.09 11.91 -31.93
N GLY A 215 0.17 11.95 -32.36
CA GLY A 215 1.18 12.82 -31.77
C GLY A 215 2.33 12.05 -31.15
N SER A 216 2.74 12.44 -29.94
CA SER A 216 3.96 11.90 -29.33
C SER A 216 3.79 11.61 -27.84
N ILE A 217 4.63 10.71 -27.34
CA ILE A 217 4.81 10.42 -25.92
C ILE A 217 6.29 10.61 -25.63
N SER A 218 6.62 11.52 -24.70
CA SER A 218 7.97 11.79 -24.26
C SER A 218 8.22 11.26 -22.85
N ILE A 219 9.37 10.66 -22.67
CA ILE A 219 9.79 10.04 -21.40
C ILE A 219 11.17 10.58 -21.08
N SER A 220 11.35 11.14 -19.89
CA SER A 220 12.62 11.65 -19.40
C SER A 220 12.81 11.35 -17.92
N ALA A 221 14.05 11.37 -17.44
CA ALA A 221 14.34 11.30 -16.02
C ALA A 221 15.39 12.33 -15.65
N THR A 222 15.13 13.06 -14.57
CA THR A 222 16.00 14.10 -14.03
C THR A 222 16.41 13.74 -12.61
N GLU A 223 17.70 13.77 -12.33
CA GLU A 223 18.26 13.52 -11.01
C GLU A 223 18.29 14.83 -10.19
N PHE A 224 17.79 14.74 -8.96
CA PHE A 224 17.85 15.78 -7.94
C PHE A 224 18.61 15.25 -6.71
N ASP A 225 19.02 16.12 -5.82
CA ASP A 225 19.85 15.74 -4.66
C ASP A 225 19.24 14.60 -3.80
N MET A 226 17.92 14.50 -3.70
CA MET A 226 17.23 13.55 -2.84
C MET A 226 16.39 12.51 -3.58
N PHE A 227 16.11 12.70 -4.87
CA PHE A 227 15.24 11.83 -5.66
C PHE A 227 15.52 11.95 -7.16
N VAL A 228 15.03 10.96 -7.92
CA VAL A 228 14.97 11.01 -9.38
C VAL A 228 13.52 11.20 -9.78
N CYS A 229 13.25 12.23 -10.60
CA CYS A 229 11.94 12.46 -11.20
C CYS A 229 11.89 11.80 -12.57
N VAL A 230 10.86 10.99 -12.82
CA VAL A 230 10.55 10.44 -14.14
C VAL A 230 9.34 11.17 -14.67
N ASP A 231 9.51 11.91 -15.77
CA ASP A 231 8.46 12.65 -16.44
C ASP A 231 7.98 11.89 -17.67
N ILE A 232 6.67 11.68 -17.75
CA ILE A 232 6.00 11.05 -18.88
C ILE A 232 4.92 12.02 -19.36
N SER A 233 5.06 12.50 -20.57
CA SER A 233 4.15 13.46 -21.19
C SER A 233 3.58 12.90 -22.49
N ASP A 234 2.27 13.00 -22.65
CA ASP A 234 1.56 12.62 -23.86
C ASP A 234 0.82 13.82 -24.48
N THR A 235 0.48 13.71 -25.77
CA THR A 235 -0.31 14.71 -26.50
C THR A 235 -1.77 14.28 -26.67
N GLY A 236 -2.25 13.39 -25.80
CA GLY A 236 -3.61 12.88 -25.83
C GLY A 236 -4.67 13.85 -25.33
N LYS A 237 -5.87 13.36 -25.14
CA LYS A 237 -7.04 14.16 -24.74
C LYS A 237 -6.98 14.74 -23.32
N GLY A 238 -5.98 14.35 -22.54
CA GLY A 238 -5.82 14.76 -21.14
C GLY A 238 -6.88 14.16 -20.22
N ILE A 239 -6.79 14.56 -18.92
CA ILE A 239 -7.70 14.10 -17.86
C ILE A 239 -8.47 15.32 -17.36
N PRO A 240 -9.82 15.30 -17.40
CA PRO A 240 -10.64 16.36 -16.83
C PRO A 240 -10.29 16.65 -15.37
N GLU A 241 -10.31 17.92 -14.97
CA GLU A 241 -9.90 18.33 -13.62
C GLU A 241 -10.70 17.61 -12.53
N GLU A 242 -11.99 17.37 -12.75
CA GLU A 242 -12.88 16.63 -11.85
C GLU A 242 -12.50 15.15 -11.66
N ASP A 243 -11.77 14.57 -12.60
CA ASP A 243 -11.33 13.17 -12.59
C ASP A 243 -9.93 13.00 -12.03
N GLN A 244 -9.08 14.04 -12.04
CA GLN A 244 -7.65 13.95 -11.66
C GLN A 244 -7.43 13.40 -10.24
N ALA A 245 -8.24 13.81 -9.26
CA ALA A 245 -8.17 13.26 -7.91
C ALA A 245 -8.70 11.82 -7.80
N LYS A 246 -9.58 11.41 -8.72
CA LYS A 246 -10.25 10.10 -8.68
C LYS A 246 -9.50 9.00 -9.41
N ILE A 247 -8.62 9.34 -10.37
CA ILE A 247 -7.88 8.35 -11.19
C ILE A 247 -6.97 7.44 -10.35
N PHE A 248 -6.58 7.87 -9.14
CA PHE A 248 -5.85 7.04 -8.18
C PHE A 248 -6.77 6.11 -7.37
N GLY A 249 -8.10 6.25 -7.53
CA GLY A 249 -9.09 5.36 -6.92
C GLY A 249 -9.11 3.99 -7.60
N ARG A 250 -9.35 2.94 -6.81
CA ARG A 250 -9.42 1.56 -7.32
C ARG A 250 -10.60 1.42 -8.29
N PHE A 251 -10.34 0.76 -9.42
CA PHE A 251 -11.36 0.48 -10.45
C PHE A 251 -12.04 1.74 -11.02
N TYR A 252 -11.47 2.92 -10.74
CA TYR A 252 -12.01 4.15 -11.32
C TYR A 252 -11.66 4.23 -12.81
N ARG A 253 -12.65 4.61 -13.62
CA ARG A 253 -12.51 4.91 -15.04
C ARG A 253 -13.20 6.24 -15.30
N GLY A 254 -12.51 7.17 -15.92
CA GLY A 254 -13.04 8.50 -16.24
C GLY A 254 -14.33 8.43 -17.07
N SER A 255 -15.19 9.41 -16.92
CA SER A 255 -16.50 9.50 -17.57
C SER A 255 -16.39 9.50 -19.11
N SER A 256 -15.30 10.05 -19.65
CA SER A 256 -15.02 10.12 -21.11
C SER A 256 -14.65 8.75 -21.74
N THR A 257 -14.29 7.74 -20.94
CA THR A 257 -13.92 6.40 -21.44
C THR A 257 -15.07 5.40 -21.46
N LYS A 258 -16.20 5.73 -20.82
CA LYS A 258 -17.40 4.86 -20.80
C LYS A 258 -18.13 4.80 -22.13
N SER A 259 -17.94 5.77 -23.01
CA SER A 259 -18.62 5.86 -24.31
C SER A 259 -17.93 5.09 -25.45
N GLU A 260 -16.66 4.73 -25.30
CA GLU A 260 -15.89 4.10 -26.39
C GLU A 260 -15.96 2.55 -26.42
N GLU A 261 -16.48 1.90 -25.36
CA GLU A 261 -16.68 0.43 -25.32
C GLU A 261 -18.11 0.00 -25.72
N GLY A 262 -18.94 0.90 -26.21
CA GLY A 262 -20.33 0.66 -26.62
C GLY A 262 -20.57 0.60 -28.12
N GLN A 263 -19.51 0.58 -28.97
CA GLN A 263 -19.62 0.36 -30.41
C GLN A 263 -18.87 -0.87 -30.84
#